data_5063591ed3efe45073ae51101c0a8887
#
_entry.id   5063591ed3efe45073ae51101c0a8887
#
_cell.length_a   1.000
_cell.length_b   1.000
_cell.length_c   1.000
_cell.angle_alpha   90.00
_cell.angle_beta   90.00
_cell.angle_gamma   90.00
#
_symmetry.space_group_name_H-M   'P 1'
#
loop_
_entity.id
_entity.type
_entity.pdbx_description
1 polymer ?
#
loop_
_entity_poly.entity_id
_entity_poly.type
_entity_poly.pdbx_seq_one_letter_code
_entity_poly.pdbx_strand_id
1 'polypeptide(L)'
;MNRIKLWTINLGRKFLQIFLQKEMYVFDQNIDWEHIMLELKDTKVGKCVKLYRPSHIIASEIGDYTYISTNAYISLSRIGKFCSIGPNLFCGWGIHPTGGISTAPMFYSTKQQNGITLSFKDKIKERKHIIIGNDVFIGANVTILDGITIGDGAIIGAGAVVSKDIPDYAIAIGCPIRILNYRFDDKKIAALKRIQWWDFKDEQLQDIEKLFFDVDEFIKKYDTP
;
A
#
# COMPACT_ATOMS: atom_id res chain seq x y z
N MET A 1 -0.04 -12.75 40.23
CA MET A 1 -0.01 -13.45 38.93
C MET A 1 0.43 -14.88 39.19
N ASN A 2 -0.36 -15.88 38.77
CA ASN A 2 -0.21 -17.28 39.19
C ASN A 2 1.08 -17.88 38.57
N ARG A 3 1.90 -18.60 39.35
CA ARG A 3 3.17 -19.23 38.91
C ARG A 3 3.03 -20.07 37.65
N ILE A 4 1.89 -20.73 37.48
CA ILE A 4 1.56 -21.55 36.30
C ILE A 4 1.44 -20.67 35.04
N LYS A 5 0.80 -19.50 35.15
CA LYS A 5 0.65 -18.56 34.02
C LYS A 5 1.99 -17.99 33.56
N LEU A 6 2.90 -17.75 34.49
CA LEU A 6 4.26 -17.29 34.18
C LEU A 6 5.10 -18.40 33.48
N TRP A 7 4.91 -19.65 33.88
CA TRP A 7 5.59 -20.80 33.30
C TRP A 7 5.12 -21.07 31.86
N THR A 8 3.81 -21.02 31.59
CA THR A 8 3.26 -21.20 30.24
C THR A 8 3.69 -20.09 29.28
N ILE A 9 3.76 -18.85 29.76
CA ILE A 9 4.28 -17.72 28.97
C ILE A 9 5.75 -17.91 28.62
N ASN A 10 6.57 -18.36 29.58
CA ASN A 10 7.99 -18.62 29.35
C ASN A 10 8.25 -19.83 28.44
N LEU A 11 7.41 -20.85 28.49
CA LEU A 11 7.47 -22.00 27.57
C LEU A 11 7.09 -21.60 26.15
N GLY A 12 6.03 -20.81 25.99
CA GLY A 12 5.63 -20.24 24.70
C GLY A 12 6.71 -19.33 24.09
N ARG A 13 7.38 -18.53 24.93
CA ARG A 13 8.53 -17.71 24.50
C ARG A 13 9.69 -18.55 23.99
N LYS A 14 10.09 -19.61 24.71
CA LYS A 14 11.16 -20.53 24.28
C LYS A 14 10.79 -21.23 22.96
N PHE A 15 9.54 -21.65 22.80
CA PHE A 15 9.07 -22.29 21.57
C PHE A 15 9.12 -21.34 20.37
N LEU A 16 8.66 -20.11 20.55
CA LEU A 16 8.76 -19.06 19.52
C LEU A 16 10.22 -18.70 19.22
N GLN A 17 11.12 -18.70 20.20
CA GLN A 17 12.55 -18.49 20.00
C GLN A 17 13.21 -19.49 19.06
N ILE A 18 12.79 -20.75 19.10
CA ILE A 18 13.34 -21.80 18.24
C ILE A 18 12.90 -21.62 16.78
N PHE A 19 11.70 -21.14 16.53
CA PHE A 19 11.14 -20.97 15.18
C PHE A 19 11.44 -19.60 14.55
N LEU A 20 11.77 -18.58 15.34
CA LEU A 20 11.93 -17.21 14.87
C LEU A 20 13.37 -16.70 15.03
N GLN A 21 14.37 -17.59 15.04
CA GLN A 21 15.78 -17.26 15.35
C GLN A 21 16.40 -16.08 14.56
N LYS A 22 15.90 -15.74 13.39
CA LYS A 22 16.42 -14.63 12.58
C LYS A 22 15.71 -13.28 12.81
N GLU A 23 14.55 -13.29 13.43
CA GLU A 23 13.74 -12.07 13.59
C GLU A 23 13.70 -11.54 15.04
N MET A 24 14.35 -12.26 15.96
CA MET A 24 14.23 -12.01 17.40
C MET A 24 15.29 -11.12 18.04
N TYR A 25 16.05 -10.36 17.28
CA TYR A 25 17.02 -9.42 17.85
C TYR A 25 16.38 -8.22 18.58
N VAL A 26 15.05 -8.15 18.64
CA VAL A 26 14.30 -7.00 19.16
C VAL A 26 13.39 -7.35 20.34
N PHE A 27 13.58 -8.49 21.03
CA PHE A 27 12.71 -8.82 22.17
C PHE A 27 13.34 -8.37 23.51
N ASP A 28 13.21 -7.09 23.81
CA ASP A 28 13.28 -6.62 25.18
C ASP A 28 11.96 -6.96 25.91
N GLN A 29 12.02 -7.10 27.24
CA GLN A 29 10.91 -7.59 28.09
C GLN A 29 9.68 -6.66 28.12
N ASN A 30 9.78 -5.48 27.53
CA ASN A 30 8.76 -4.44 27.54
C ASN A 30 8.08 -4.22 26.17
N ILE A 31 8.27 -5.10 25.18
CA ILE A 31 7.67 -4.91 23.86
C ILE A 31 6.20 -5.32 23.90
N ASP A 32 5.35 -4.38 23.55
CA ASP A 32 3.95 -4.61 23.25
C ASP A 32 3.84 -5.36 21.93
N TRP A 33 3.38 -6.62 21.99
CA TRP A 33 3.27 -7.53 20.83
C TRP A 33 2.37 -7.01 19.72
N GLU A 34 1.42 -6.14 20.02
CA GLU A 34 0.53 -5.54 19.04
C GLU A 34 1.29 -4.67 18.02
N HIS A 35 2.40 -4.05 18.43
CA HIS A 35 3.21 -3.21 17.56
C HIS A 35 4.15 -3.98 16.60
N ILE A 36 4.26 -5.32 16.76
CA ILE A 36 5.13 -6.14 15.90
C ILE A 36 4.32 -6.92 14.87
N MET A 37 3.01 -6.88 14.95
CA MET A 37 2.15 -7.75 14.14
C MET A 37 1.94 -7.21 12.72
N LEU A 38 1.94 -8.14 11.77
CA LEU A 38 1.38 -7.94 10.45
C LEU A 38 -0.08 -8.39 10.50
N GLU A 39 -1.01 -7.46 10.36
CA GLU A 39 -2.43 -7.78 10.19
C GLU A 39 -2.76 -7.83 8.70
N LEU A 40 -3.14 -9.02 8.23
CA LEU A 40 -3.68 -9.24 6.89
C LEU A 40 -5.11 -9.77 7.03
N LYS A 41 -6.09 -8.91 6.80
CA LYS A 41 -7.49 -9.30 6.84
C LYS A 41 -8.14 -9.14 5.47
N ASP A 42 -8.78 -10.21 4.97
CA ASP A 42 -9.46 -10.21 3.66
C ASP A 42 -8.56 -9.67 2.53
N THR A 43 -7.26 -10.01 2.58
CA THR A 43 -6.23 -9.46 1.70
C THR A 43 -5.58 -10.56 0.88
N LYS A 44 -5.47 -10.36 -0.44
CA LYS A 44 -4.74 -11.23 -1.36
C LYS A 44 -3.34 -10.68 -1.61
N VAL A 45 -2.36 -11.56 -1.58
CA VAL A 45 -0.94 -11.21 -1.75
C VAL A 45 -0.36 -12.04 -2.88
N GLY A 46 0.30 -11.39 -3.84
CA GLY A 46 0.94 -12.01 -4.98
C GLY A 46 2.25 -12.73 -4.65
N LYS A 47 2.92 -13.24 -5.69
CA LYS A 47 4.23 -13.90 -5.54
C LYS A 47 5.34 -12.89 -5.25
N CYS A 48 6.37 -13.30 -4.52
CA CYS A 48 7.54 -12.48 -4.20
C CYS A 48 7.23 -11.11 -3.58
N VAL A 49 6.11 -11.01 -2.84
CA VAL A 49 5.77 -9.80 -2.11
C VAL A 49 6.48 -9.77 -0.76
N LYS A 50 7.04 -8.62 -0.37
CA LYS A 50 7.63 -8.41 0.94
C LYS A 50 6.88 -7.35 1.72
N LEU A 51 6.34 -7.73 2.89
CA LEU A 51 5.65 -6.82 3.81
C LEU A 51 6.49 -6.67 5.08
N TYR A 52 6.92 -5.46 5.37
CA TYR A 52 7.66 -5.16 6.58
C TYR A 52 6.71 -4.83 7.73
N ARG A 53 7.08 -5.19 8.94
CA ARG A 53 6.27 -5.02 10.15
C ARG A 53 6.69 -3.76 10.93
N PRO A 54 5.79 -3.16 11.69
CA PRO A 54 4.35 -3.43 11.74
C PRO A 54 3.64 -2.95 10.48
N SER A 55 2.53 -3.60 10.11
CA SER A 55 1.65 -3.12 9.02
C SER A 55 0.24 -3.68 9.20
N HIS A 56 -0.77 -2.88 8.82
CA HIS A 56 -2.19 -3.23 8.86
C HIS A 56 -2.78 -3.12 7.46
N ILE A 57 -3.12 -4.25 6.84
CA ILE A 57 -3.60 -4.30 5.46
C ILE A 57 -4.92 -5.06 5.43
N ILE A 58 -5.99 -4.38 5.06
CA ILE A 58 -7.37 -4.90 5.17
C ILE A 58 -8.09 -4.75 3.83
N ALA A 59 -8.83 -5.79 3.41
CA ALA A 59 -9.69 -5.81 2.23
C ALA A 59 -8.96 -5.32 0.97
N SER A 60 -7.74 -5.80 0.74
CA SER A 60 -6.86 -5.28 -0.30
C SER A 60 -6.27 -6.39 -1.17
N GLU A 61 -5.74 -6.03 -2.33
CA GLU A 61 -4.99 -6.90 -3.22
C GLU A 61 -3.61 -6.30 -3.49
N ILE A 62 -2.55 -7.11 -3.39
CA ILE A 62 -1.17 -6.69 -3.62
C ILE A 62 -0.58 -7.56 -4.73
N GLY A 63 -0.14 -6.92 -5.81
CA GLY A 63 0.46 -7.58 -6.97
C GLY A 63 1.87 -8.09 -6.72
N ASP A 64 2.31 -8.95 -7.63
CA ASP A 64 3.60 -9.63 -7.59
C ASP A 64 4.78 -8.66 -7.48
N TYR A 65 5.87 -9.09 -6.84
CA TYR A 65 7.14 -8.37 -6.73
C TYR A 65 7.06 -7.00 -6.06
N THR A 66 5.96 -6.70 -5.36
CA THR A 66 5.78 -5.45 -4.62
C THR A 66 6.38 -5.56 -3.21
N TYR A 67 7.04 -4.52 -2.75
CA TYR A 67 7.36 -4.42 -1.32
C TYR A 67 6.66 -3.23 -0.67
N ILE A 68 6.27 -3.44 0.58
CA ILE A 68 5.66 -2.43 1.45
C ILE A 68 6.49 -2.32 2.72
N SER A 69 7.02 -1.14 2.98
CA SER A 69 7.85 -0.88 4.13
C SER A 69 7.03 -0.77 5.43
N THR A 70 7.70 -0.56 6.54
CA THR A 70 7.12 -0.59 7.89
C THR A 70 6.05 0.46 8.12
N ASN A 71 5.15 0.17 9.05
CA ASN A 71 4.13 1.08 9.54
C ASN A 71 3.14 1.53 8.44
N ALA A 72 2.75 0.58 7.58
CA ALA A 72 1.76 0.83 6.53
C ALA A 72 0.35 0.52 7.05
N TYR A 73 -0.59 1.44 6.80
CA TYR A 73 -2.01 1.30 7.06
C TYR A 73 -2.74 1.38 5.72
N ILE A 74 -3.17 0.23 5.21
CA ILE A 74 -3.77 0.10 3.88
C ILE A 74 -5.14 -0.54 3.98
N SER A 75 -6.13 0.06 3.35
CA SER A 75 -7.48 -0.46 3.39
C SER A 75 -8.22 -0.23 2.09
N LEU A 76 -8.98 -1.26 1.67
CA LEU A 76 -9.85 -1.24 0.48
C LEU A 76 -9.08 -0.79 -0.78
N SER A 77 -7.88 -1.37 -1.01
CA SER A 77 -6.96 -0.95 -2.04
C SER A 77 -6.54 -2.10 -2.96
N ARG A 78 -6.33 -1.79 -4.23
CA ARG A 78 -5.66 -2.66 -5.19
C ARG A 78 -4.32 -2.03 -5.54
N ILE A 79 -3.23 -2.74 -5.26
CA ILE A 79 -1.86 -2.34 -5.55
C ILE A 79 -1.31 -3.27 -6.63
N GLY A 80 -0.76 -2.69 -7.69
CA GLY A 80 -0.20 -3.42 -8.82
C GLY A 80 1.11 -4.14 -8.50
N LYS A 81 1.77 -4.60 -9.56
CA LYS A 81 3.03 -5.33 -9.51
C LYS A 81 4.22 -4.38 -9.45
N PHE A 82 5.35 -4.85 -8.92
CA PHE A 82 6.64 -4.13 -8.88
C PHE A 82 6.60 -2.78 -8.16
N CYS A 83 5.62 -2.56 -7.26
CA CYS A 83 5.54 -1.32 -6.50
C CYS A 83 6.58 -1.27 -5.38
N SER A 84 7.13 -0.07 -5.17
CA SER A 84 8.10 0.24 -4.12
C SER A 84 7.47 1.23 -3.14
N ILE A 85 7.04 0.75 -1.97
CA ILE A 85 6.27 1.55 -1.02
C ILE A 85 7.08 1.82 0.24
N GLY A 86 7.33 3.11 0.50
CA GLY A 86 8.07 3.62 1.65
C GLY A 86 7.31 3.49 2.97
N PRO A 87 7.98 3.76 4.10
CA PRO A 87 7.40 3.63 5.43
C PRO A 87 6.33 4.69 5.71
N ASN A 88 5.44 4.38 6.66
CA ASN A 88 4.37 5.25 7.14
C ASN A 88 3.37 5.63 6.03
N LEU A 89 2.97 4.67 5.20
CA LEU A 89 1.89 4.88 4.23
C LEU A 89 0.54 4.80 4.94
N PHE A 90 -0.30 5.84 4.78
CA PHE A 90 -1.73 5.81 5.11
C PHE A 90 -2.55 5.80 3.82
N CYS A 91 -3.32 4.72 3.59
CA CYS A 91 -4.05 4.50 2.34
C CYS A 91 -5.50 4.11 2.64
N GLY A 92 -6.41 5.07 2.52
CA GLY A 92 -7.86 4.93 2.61
C GLY A 92 -8.41 4.53 3.99
N TRP A 93 -8.89 5.50 4.77
CA TRP A 93 -9.48 5.25 6.10
C TRP A 93 -10.84 5.91 6.32
N GLY A 94 -11.47 6.33 5.25
CA GLY A 94 -12.85 6.74 5.28
C GLY A 94 -13.10 8.20 4.89
N ILE A 95 -14.36 8.44 4.59
CA ILE A 95 -14.91 9.71 4.14
C ILE A 95 -16.00 10.12 5.12
N HIS A 96 -15.96 11.36 5.58
CA HIS A 96 -17.03 11.99 6.35
C HIS A 96 -17.78 13.02 5.49
N PRO A 97 -19.09 13.25 5.72
CA PRO A 97 -19.85 14.28 5.01
C PRO A 97 -19.38 15.67 5.42
N THR A 98 -19.22 16.56 4.44
CA THR A 98 -18.84 17.97 4.67
C THR A 98 -20.04 18.90 4.66
N GLY A 99 -21.18 18.49 4.08
CA GLY A 99 -22.38 19.31 3.93
C GLY A 99 -23.52 18.96 4.92
N GLY A 100 -23.26 18.11 5.91
CA GLY A 100 -24.25 17.74 6.93
C GLY A 100 -24.23 18.67 8.15
N ILE A 101 -25.29 18.61 9.00
CA ILE A 101 -25.34 19.31 10.29
C ILE A 101 -24.19 18.85 11.20
N SER A 102 -23.78 17.58 11.06
CA SER A 102 -22.72 16.97 11.85
C SER A 102 -21.88 16.05 10.98
N THR A 103 -20.60 15.92 11.30
CA THR A 103 -19.69 14.92 10.75
C THR A 103 -19.68 13.61 11.54
N ALA A 104 -20.46 13.50 12.62
CA ALA A 104 -20.47 12.32 13.48
C ALA A 104 -21.21 11.14 12.80
N PRO A 105 -20.58 9.95 12.69
CA PRO A 105 -21.15 8.80 11.99
C PRO A 105 -22.50 8.34 12.55
N MET A 106 -22.76 8.53 13.81
CA MET A 106 -24.03 8.13 14.42
C MET A 106 -25.28 8.72 13.75
N PHE A 107 -25.14 9.82 12.98
CA PHE A 107 -26.25 10.49 12.29
C PHE A 107 -26.40 10.07 10.84
N TYR A 108 -25.41 9.36 10.25
CA TYR A 108 -25.42 9.03 8.83
C TYR A 108 -24.99 7.59 8.49
N SER A 109 -24.39 6.86 9.43
CA SER A 109 -23.86 5.51 9.23
C SER A 109 -24.55 4.49 10.13
N THR A 110 -24.76 3.28 9.62
CA THR A 110 -25.29 2.15 10.40
C THR A 110 -24.20 1.36 11.14
N LYS A 111 -22.90 1.71 10.95
CA LYS A 111 -21.75 0.92 11.43
C LYS A 111 -21.42 1.10 12.91
N GLN A 112 -22.08 2.01 13.59
CA GLN A 112 -21.90 2.23 15.05
C GLN A 112 -20.44 2.49 15.47
N GLN A 113 -19.70 3.33 14.75
CA GLN A 113 -18.26 3.58 14.98
C GLN A 113 -17.96 4.06 16.42
N ASN A 114 -18.91 4.73 17.07
CA ASN A 114 -18.83 5.14 18.49
C ASN A 114 -19.71 4.28 19.42
N GLY A 115 -20.14 3.10 18.98
CA GLY A 115 -20.95 2.16 19.76
C GLY A 115 -22.47 2.34 19.62
N ILE A 116 -22.95 3.43 19.00
CA ILE A 116 -24.39 3.68 18.77
C ILE A 116 -24.64 4.29 17.39
N THR A 117 -25.89 4.20 16.91
CA THR A 117 -26.35 4.94 15.74
C THR A 117 -27.82 5.34 15.88
N LEU A 118 -28.16 6.50 15.34
CA LEU A 118 -29.54 6.97 15.12
C LEU A 118 -29.94 6.84 13.65
N SER A 119 -29.04 6.35 12.80
CA SER A 119 -29.31 6.22 11.37
C SER A 119 -29.81 4.83 11.02
N PHE A 120 -30.94 4.74 10.34
CA PHE A 120 -31.51 3.47 9.86
C PHE A 120 -30.90 3.00 8.52
N LYS A 121 -30.11 3.85 7.85
CA LYS A 121 -29.42 3.55 6.60
C LYS A 121 -28.16 4.40 6.45
N ASP A 122 -27.19 3.91 5.69
CA ASP A 122 -26.02 4.71 5.32
C ASP A 122 -26.45 5.83 4.35
N LYS A 123 -26.18 7.08 4.72
CA LYS A 123 -26.57 8.27 3.94
C LYS A 123 -25.49 8.70 2.97
N ILE A 124 -24.25 8.22 3.15
CA ILE A 124 -23.12 8.48 2.26
C ILE A 124 -22.32 7.19 2.02
N LYS A 125 -21.51 7.18 0.97
CA LYS A 125 -20.51 6.14 0.73
C LYS A 125 -19.24 6.51 1.52
N GLU A 126 -19.06 5.92 2.69
CA GLU A 126 -17.96 6.23 3.61
C GLU A 126 -16.60 5.70 3.16
N ARG A 127 -16.57 4.76 2.21
CA ARG A 127 -15.34 4.13 1.73
C ARG A 127 -15.38 4.02 0.21
N LYS A 128 -14.25 4.27 -0.44
CA LYS A 128 -14.08 4.09 -1.88
C LYS A 128 -12.79 3.33 -2.16
N HIS A 129 -12.82 2.45 -3.17
CA HIS A 129 -11.63 1.73 -3.60
C HIS A 129 -10.53 2.68 -4.05
N ILE A 130 -9.30 2.36 -3.67
CA ILE A 130 -8.08 3.02 -4.13
C ILE A 130 -7.40 2.07 -5.11
N ILE A 131 -6.92 2.61 -6.22
CA ILE A 131 -6.19 1.85 -7.24
C ILE A 131 -4.79 2.43 -7.35
N ILE A 132 -3.79 1.59 -7.16
CA ILE A 132 -2.38 1.91 -7.38
C ILE A 132 -1.91 0.99 -8.51
N GLY A 133 -1.45 1.58 -9.61
CA GLY A 133 -0.97 0.87 -10.79
C GLY A 133 0.31 0.05 -10.53
N ASN A 134 0.92 -0.38 -11.62
CA ASN A 134 2.16 -1.15 -11.58
C ASN A 134 3.38 -0.23 -11.59
N ASP A 135 4.53 -0.68 -11.08
CA ASP A 135 5.79 0.07 -11.04
C ASP A 135 5.67 1.45 -10.37
N VAL A 136 4.81 1.55 -9.36
CA VAL A 136 4.61 2.81 -8.62
C VAL A 136 5.60 2.91 -7.47
N PHE A 137 6.31 4.04 -7.39
CA PHE A 137 7.09 4.39 -6.21
C PHE A 137 6.32 5.36 -5.32
N ILE A 138 6.20 5.02 -4.03
CA ILE A 138 5.60 5.86 -3.00
C ILE A 138 6.64 6.14 -1.93
N GLY A 139 6.97 7.41 -1.74
CA GLY A 139 7.91 7.85 -0.72
C GLY A 139 7.38 7.67 0.71
N ALA A 140 8.22 7.97 1.69
CA ALA A 140 7.85 7.88 3.11
C ALA A 140 6.78 8.92 3.50
N ASN A 141 5.96 8.60 4.53
CA ASN A 141 4.97 9.51 5.12
C ASN A 141 3.92 10.02 4.11
N VAL A 142 3.50 9.17 3.17
CA VAL A 142 2.47 9.52 2.18
C VAL A 142 1.09 9.17 2.71
N THR A 143 0.12 10.04 2.44
CA THR A 143 -1.32 9.78 2.69
C THR A 143 -2.06 9.75 1.37
N ILE A 144 -2.85 8.69 1.12
CA ILE A 144 -3.70 8.54 -0.07
C ILE A 144 -5.15 8.51 0.39
N LEU A 145 -5.97 9.42 -0.13
CA LEU A 145 -7.38 9.51 0.23
C LEU A 145 -8.22 8.44 -0.50
N ASP A 146 -9.37 8.12 0.08
CA ASP A 146 -10.31 7.14 -0.50
C ASP A 146 -10.75 7.55 -1.92
N GLY A 147 -10.79 6.59 -2.82
CA GLY A 147 -11.27 6.74 -4.21
C GLY A 147 -10.24 7.23 -5.21
N ILE A 148 -8.99 7.38 -4.81
CA ILE A 148 -7.90 7.85 -5.67
C ILE A 148 -7.38 6.71 -6.57
N THR A 149 -7.04 7.08 -7.80
CA THR A 149 -6.29 6.25 -8.74
C THR A 149 -4.89 6.84 -8.96
N ILE A 150 -3.86 6.00 -8.81
CA ILE A 150 -2.47 6.31 -9.15
C ILE A 150 -2.09 5.44 -10.35
N GLY A 151 -1.71 6.07 -11.45
CA GLY A 151 -1.37 5.39 -12.70
C GLY A 151 -0.08 4.57 -12.64
N ASP A 152 0.12 3.73 -13.64
CA ASP A 152 1.32 2.91 -13.77
C ASP A 152 2.59 3.76 -13.86
N GLY A 153 3.67 3.31 -13.26
CA GLY A 153 4.97 3.97 -13.30
C GLY A 153 5.04 5.32 -12.58
N ALA A 154 4.01 5.74 -11.85
CA ALA A 154 3.98 7.01 -11.14
C ALA A 154 4.95 7.05 -9.95
N ILE A 155 5.42 8.23 -9.62
CA ILE A 155 6.26 8.51 -8.45
C ILE A 155 5.54 9.49 -7.54
N ILE A 156 5.35 9.10 -6.28
CA ILE A 156 4.80 9.96 -5.23
C ILE A 156 5.91 10.33 -4.26
N GLY A 157 6.24 11.62 -4.20
CA GLY A 157 7.27 12.11 -3.31
C GLY A 157 6.89 12.00 -1.83
N ALA A 158 7.90 11.87 -0.98
CA ALA A 158 7.71 11.74 0.46
C ALA A 158 6.91 12.90 1.06
N GLY A 159 6.08 12.61 2.06
CA GLY A 159 5.25 13.60 2.75
C GLY A 159 4.05 14.12 1.94
N ALA A 160 3.76 13.55 0.78
CA ALA A 160 2.65 14.00 -0.06
C ALA A 160 1.28 13.56 0.49
N VAL A 161 0.26 14.39 0.26
CA VAL A 161 -1.15 14.04 0.47
C VAL A 161 -1.84 13.93 -0.87
N VAL A 162 -2.08 12.68 -1.31
CA VAL A 162 -2.67 12.37 -2.62
C VAL A 162 -4.19 12.50 -2.52
N SER A 163 -4.69 13.65 -2.94
CA SER A 163 -6.10 14.05 -2.85
C SER A 163 -6.83 14.08 -4.19
N LYS A 164 -6.13 13.75 -5.29
CA LYS A 164 -6.66 13.61 -6.64
C LYS A 164 -5.88 12.55 -7.42
N ASP A 165 -6.46 12.06 -8.50
CA ASP A 165 -5.86 11.04 -9.35
C ASP A 165 -4.51 11.51 -9.92
N ILE A 166 -3.59 10.56 -10.05
CA ILE A 166 -2.23 10.77 -10.57
C ILE A 166 -2.11 10.01 -11.90
N PRO A 167 -1.73 10.69 -12.98
CA PRO A 167 -1.54 10.05 -14.29
C PRO A 167 -0.39 9.04 -14.31
N ASP A 168 -0.40 8.18 -15.33
CA ASP A 168 0.70 7.24 -15.60
C ASP A 168 2.03 8.00 -15.73
N TYR A 169 3.09 7.44 -15.16
CA TYR A 169 4.47 7.96 -15.17
C TYR A 169 4.64 9.39 -14.66
N ALA A 170 3.64 9.97 -14.01
CA ALA A 170 3.75 11.28 -13.39
C ALA A 170 4.61 11.25 -12.12
N ILE A 171 5.37 12.31 -11.90
CA ILE A 171 6.09 12.59 -10.65
C ILE A 171 5.26 13.63 -9.89
N ALA A 172 4.65 13.22 -8.78
CA ALA A 172 3.75 14.04 -7.99
C ALA A 172 4.27 14.25 -6.57
N ILE A 173 4.17 15.47 -6.05
CA ILE A 173 4.71 15.87 -4.75
C ILE A 173 3.80 16.81 -3.98
N GLY A 174 3.98 16.90 -2.69
CA GLY A 174 3.52 17.97 -1.84
C GLY A 174 2.13 17.82 -1.24
N CYS A 175 1.76 18.79 -0.44
CA CYS A 175 0.44 18.96 0.17
C CYS A 175 0.04 20.44 0.03
N PRO A 176 -0.97 20.73 -0.83
CA PRO A 176 -1.73 19.84 -1.71
C PRO A 176 -0.87 19.18 -2.81
N ILE A 177 -1.30 18.00 -3.26
CA ILE A 177 -0.58 17.24 -4.29
C ILE A 177 -0.56 17.99 -5.63
N ARG A 178 0.61 18.03 -6.27
CA ARG A 178 0.79 18.61 -7.61
C ARG A 178 1.72 17.73 -8.43
N ILE A 179 1.46 17.67 -9.73
CA ILE A 179 2.37 17.03 -10.68
C ILE A 179 3.55 17.97 -10.89
N LEU A 180 4.75 17.48 -10.67
CA LEU A 180 5.99 18.21 -10.88
C LEU A 180 6.51 18.02 -12.29
N ASN A 181 6.49 16.76 -12.79
CA ASN A 181 6.99 16.37 -14.10
C ASN A 181 6.48 14.97 -14.45
N TYR A 182 6.92 14.44 -15.56
CA TYR A 182 6.76 13.05 -15.96
C TYR A 182 8.13 12.36 -16.09
N ARG A 183 8.17 11.04 -15.90
CA ARG A 183 9.41 10.24 -16.02
C ARG A 183 9.96 10.24 -17.44
N PHE A 184 9.07 10.27 -18.42
CA PHE A 184 9.35 10.17 -19.84
C PHE A 184 8.45 11.12 -20.64
N ASP A 185 8.77 11.32 -21.91
CA ASP A 185 7.89 11.99 -22.86
C ASP A 185 6.66 11.12 -23.23
N ASP A 186 5.65 11.75 -23.84
CA ASP A 186 4.37 11.11 -24.17
C ASP A 186 4.54 9.87 -25.08
N LYS A 187 5.53 9.88 -25.99
CA LYS A 187 5.76 8.77 -26.91
C LYS A 187 6.28 7.55 -26.17
N LYS A 188 7.25 7.75 -25.28
CA LYS A 188 7.79 6.67 -24.43
C LYS A 188 6.76 6.15 -23.45
N ILE A 189 5.96 7.02 -22.84
CA ILE A 189 4.86 6.62 -21.96
C ILE A 189 3.86 5.74 -22.71
N ALA A 190 3.43 6.18 -23.91
CA ALA A 190 2.50 5.42 -24.72
C ALA A 190 3.06 4.03 -25.11
N ALA A 191 4.35 3.95 -25.47
CA ALA A 191 5.02 2.71 -25.80
C ALA A 191 5.09 1.76 -24.58
N LEU A 192 5.55 2.24 -23.44
CA LEU A 192 5.65 1.45 -22.21
C LEU A 192 4.27 0.95 -21.74
N LYS A 193 3.22 1.74 -21.93
CA LYS A 193 1.84 1.35 -21.67
C LYS A 193 1.32 0.26 -22.60
N ARG A 194 1.79 0.19 -23.85
CA ARG A 194 1.47 -0.93 -24.76
C ARG A 194 2.25 -2.19 -24.41
N ILE A 195 3.54 -2.04 -24.10
CA ILE A 195 4.42 -3.17 -23.75
C ILE A 195 3.95 -3.88 -22.48
N GLN A 196 3.47 -3.15 -21.47
CA GLN A 196 3.05 -3.70 -20.17
C GLN A 196 4.06 -4.69 -19.58
N TRP A 197 5.33 -4.29 -19.48
CA TRP A 197 6.43 -5.15 -19.09
C TRP A 197 6.24 -5.84 -17.73
N TRP A 198 5.42 -5.30 -16.86
CA TRP A 198 5.05 -5.92 -15.58
C TRP A 198 4.25 -7.23 -15.73
N ASP A 199 3.78 -7.55 -16.94
CA ASP A 199 3.13 -8.81 -17.28
C ASP A 199 4.07 -9.81 -17.96
N PHE A 200 5.35 -9.49 -18.08
CA PHE A 200 6.38 -10.36 -18.63
C PHE A 200 6.57 -11.61 -17.77
N LYS A 201 6.98 -12.70 -18.44
CA LYS A 201 7.43 -13.91 -17.77
C LYS A 201 8.80 -13.66 -17.10
N ASP A 202 9.11 -14.46 -16.07
CA ASP A 202 10.31 -14.28 -15.26
C ASP A 202 11.61 -14.27 -16.10
N GLU A 203 11.65 -15.04 -17.20
CA GLU A 203 12.81 -15.08 -18.11
C GLU A 203 13.02 -13.75 -18.83
N GLN A 204 11.94 -13.02 -19.13
CA GLN A 204 12.00 -11.72 -19.82
C GLN A 204 12.40 -10.57 -18.88
N LEU A 205 12.25 -10.74 -17.56
CA LEU A 205 12.63 -9.72 -16.58
C LEU A 205 14.13 -9.44 -16.59
N GLN A 206 14.96 -10.39 -17.03
CA GLN A 206 16.40 -10.19 -17.19
C GLN A 206 16.74 -9.11 -18.24
N ASP A 207 15.87 -8.91 -19.23
CA ASP A 207 16.09 -7.87 -20.23
C ASP A 207 15.84 -6.47 -19.66
N ILE A 208 14.94 -6.34 -18.68
CA ILE A 208 14.72 -5.09 -17.96
C ILE A 208 15.95 -4.72 -17.15
N GLU A 209 16.58 -5.69 -16.48
CA GLU A 209 17.84 -5.48 -15.75
C GLU A 209 18.95 -5.04 -16.68
N LYS A 210 19.15 -5.73 -17.83
CA LYS A 210 20.18 -5.40 -18.80
C LYS A 210 20.01 -4.05 -19.46
N LEU A 211 18.77 -3.64 -19.75
CA LEU A 211 18.42 -2.41 -20.44
C LEU A 211 17.90 -1.32 -19.49
N PHE A 212 18.19 -1.43 -18.19
CA PHE A 212 17.56 -0.65 -17.14
C PHE A 212 17.56 0.87 -17.37
N PHE A 213 18.64 1.41 -17.90
CA PHE A 213 18.76 2.82 -18.26
C PHE A 213 18.63 3.09 -19.77
N ASP A 214 18.50 2.05 -20.59
CA ASP A 214 18.38 2.16 -22.04
C ASP A 214 16.94 1.92 -22.50
N VAL A 215 16.08 2.88 -22.10
CA VAL A 215 14.62 2.80 -22.34
C VAL A 215 14.30 2.78 -23.84
N ASP A 216 15.11 3.45 -24.69
CA ASP A 216 14.89 3.50 -26.13
C ASP A 216 15.15 2.14 -26.79
N GLU A 217 16.23 1.44 -26.43
CA GLU A 217 16.50 0.09 -26.92
C GLU A 217 15.47 -0.92 -26.35
N PHE A 218 15.02 -0.73 -25.11
CA PHE A 218 13.96 -1.55 -24.54
C PHE A 218 12.64 -1.42 -25.34
N ILE A 219 12.21 -0.18 -25.61
CA ILE A 219 11.02 0.10 -26.42
C ILE A 219 11.18 -0.49 -27.82
N LYS A 220 12.30 -0.26 -28.49
CA LYS A 220 12.58 -0.81 -29.83
C LYS A 220 12.49 -2.34 -29.87
N LYS A 221 12.89 -3.02 -28.79
CA LYS A 221 12.83 -4.48 -28.70
C LYS A 221 11.41 -5.02 -28.51
N TYR A 222 10.55 -4.32 -27.76
CA TYR A 222 9.29 -4.86 -27.29
C TYR A 222 8.04 -4.15 -27.80
N ASP A 223 8.13 -2.91 -28.27
CA ASP A 223 7.01 -2.18 -28.87
C ASP A 223 6.93 -2.52 -30.37
N THR A 224 6.54 -3.75 -30.66
CA THR A 224 6.27 -4.16 -32.03
C THR A 224 4.88 -3.69 -32.45
N PRO A 225 4.70 -3.04 -33.61
CA PRO A 225 3.41 -2.60 -34.12
C PRO A 225 2.43 -3.75 -34.39
#